data_95591b9e575ccbd98c0edd24f053ab45
#
_entry.id   95591b9e575ccbd98c0edd24f053ab45
#
_cell.length_a   1.000
_cell.length_b   1.000
_cell.length_c   1.000
_cell.angle_alpha   90.00
_cell.angle_beta   90.00
_cell.angle_gamma   90.00
#
_symmetry.space_group_name_H-M   'P 1'
#
loop_
_entity.id
_entity.type
_entity.pdbx_description
1 polymer ?
#
loop_
_entity_poly.entity_id
_entity_poly.type
_entity_poly.pdbx_seq_one_letter_code
_entity_poly.pdbx_strand_id
1 'polypeptide(L)'
;MVKVITYGTYDLLHFGHIRLLERAKALGDYLIVGVTSDDYDKTRGKINNQQSLMERVAAIKATGLADEIIAEEYEGQKIDDIRRYDVDIFAIGSDWEGKFDYLNEYCTVVYLPRTEGVSSSEIRAQNRKLTIGAIGEGGLCKKFIREAEFVNGVEYKECDDTLEGVDAVYVASHPEKHYDDVKRALIADKHVICESPVAMSLAQYEELTDLAKEKSLVLVDGIKTAYSTAYSRLLVVAKSGRIGDIVSVDATCTSLAGEAGEEGADLSKKQNSICAWGPTAMLPIFQLLGTQYKSKTIVTKLLNDSLNFDAFTKVDFVYDKAVASIKVAKAAKAEGELIITGTKGYIYVPAPWWKTDYFEVRFEDPTMNKRHFYQLDGEGIRYEIVAFAKAVENKKGNYYISDAVSKAIINVIQSFSKRDYTRI
;
A
#
# COMPACT_ATOMS: atom_id res chain seq x y z
N MET A 1 -6.11 16.35 42.46
CA MET A 1 -5.74 16.86 41.13
C MET A 1 -6.37 15.91 40.10
N VAL A 2 -7.37 16.40 39.38
CA VAL A 2 -8.07 15.60 38.36
C VAL A 2 -7.23 15.58 37.09
N LYS A 3 -6.81 14.39 36.66
CA LYS A 3 -5.99 14.18 35.46
C LYS A 3 -6.87 13.78 34.29
N VAL A 4 -6.74 14.49 33.21
CA VAL A 4 -7.46 14.25 31.95
C VAL A 4 -6.48 13.80 30.89
N ILE A 5 -6.82 12.78 30.08
CA ILE A 5 -6.06 12.37 28.92
C ILE A 5 -6.91 12.45 27.66
N THR A 6 -6.32 12.92 26.56
CA THR A 6 -6.94 12.94 25.25
C THR A 6 -5.95 12.47 24.17
N TYR A 7 -6.45 11.90 23.07
CA TYR A 7 -5.61 11.41 21.99
C TYR A 7 -6.06 11.93 20.63
N GLY A 8 -5.10 12.12 19.75
CA GLY A 8 -5.37 12.51 18.38
C GLY A 8 -4.13 12.54 17.50
N THR A 9 -4.35 12.59 16.20
CA THR A 9 -3.27 12.77 15.23
C THR A 9 -2.76 14.20 15.24
N TYR A 10 -3.65 15.19 15.41
CA TYR A 10 -3.38 16.64 15.44
C TYR A 10 -2.59 17.18 14.24
N ASP A 11 -2.77 16.54 13.07
CA ASP A 11 -2.14 17.00 11.82
C ASP A 11 -2.74 18.33 11.37
N LEU A 12 -1.89 19.27 10.95
CA LEU A 12 -2.32 20.64 10.61
C LEU A 12 -3.19 21.25 11.71
N LEU A 13 -2.63 21.43 12.90
CA LEU A 13 -3.35 21.91 14.08
C LEU A 13 -4.25 23.11 13.74
N HIS A 14 -5.55 22.95 13.94
CA HIS A 14 -6.56 23.95 13.59
C HIS A 14 -7.49 24.25 14.77
N PHE A 15 -8.35 25.24 14.60
CA PHE A 15 -9.27 25.71 15.64
C PHE A 15 -10.11 24.58 16.28
N GLY A 16 -10.56 23.58 15.48
CA GLY A 16 -11.29 22.43 16.01
C GLY A 16 -10.49 21.60 17.01
N HIS A 17 -9.19 21.39 16.73
CA HIS A 17 -8.27 20.72 17.67
C HIS A 17 -8.06 21.56 18.92
N ILE A 18 -7.84 22.87 18.78
CA ILE A 18 -7.64 23.78 19.93
C ILE A 18 -8.87 23.74 20.83
N ARG A 19 -10.08 23.83 20.27
CA ARG A 19 -11.34 23.73 21.03
C ARG A 19 -11.53 22.40 21.75
N LEU A 20 -11.09 21.29 21.13
CA LEU A 20 -11.10 19.99 21.79
C LEU A 20 -10.18 20.00 23.00
N LEU A 21 -8.95 20.52 22.86
CA LEU A 21 -7.99 20.62 23.94
C LEU A 21 -8.45 21.56 25.08
N GLU A 22 -9.04 22.71 24.74
CA GLU A 22 -9.63 23.63 25.72
C GLU A 22 -10.73 22.95 26.53
N ARG A 23 -11.63 22.23 25.88
CA ARG A 23 -12.73 21.49 26.53
C ARG A 23 -12.20 20.32 27.38
N ALA A 24 -11.20 19.60 26.89
CA ALA A 24 -10.55 18.55 27.65
C ALA A 24 -9.84 19.13 28.90
N LYS A 25 -9.11 20.24 28.76
CA LYS A 25 -8.45 20.94 29.86
C LYS A 25 -9.43 21.44 30.92
N ALA A 26 -10.62 21.85 30.51
CA ALA A 26 -11.67 22.32 31.43
C ALA A 26 -12.29 21.21 32.28
N LEU A 27 -12.05 19.94 31.99
CA LEU A 27 -12.55 18.80 32.77
C LEU A 27 -11.65 18.48 33.98
N GLY A 28 -10.46 19.02 34.08
CA GLY A 28 -9.56 18.71 35.17
C GLY A 28 -8.41 19.69 35.36
N ASP A 29 -7.54 19.36 36.28
CA ASP A 29 -6.41 20.21 36.67
C ASP A 29 -5.17 19.99 35.79
N TYR A 30 -5.02 18.77 35.25
CA TYR A 30 -3.84 18.34 34.50
C TYR A 30 -4.25 17.63 33.21
N LEU A 31 -3.81 18.14 32.06
CA LEU A 31 -4.12 17.58 30.76
C LEU A 31 -2.92 16.89 30.12
N ILE A 32 -3.07 15.60 29.87
CA ILE A 32 -2.12 14.79 29.09
C ILE A 32 -2.64 14.69 27.64
N VAL A 33 -1.80 14.99 26.68
CA VAL A 33 -2.15 14.91 25.26
C VAL A 33 -1.31 13.83 24.57
N GLY A 34 -1.96 12.73 24.16
CA GLY A 34 -1.36 11.68 23.36
C GLY A 34 -1.40 12.04 21.87
N VAL A 35 -0.23 12.22 21.25
CA VAL A 35 -0.10 12.47 19.82
C VAL A 35 0.22 11.15 19.13
N THR A 36 -0.65 10.72 18.23
CA THR A 36 -0.50 9.44 17.54
C THR A 36 0.74 9.46 16.62
N SER A 37 1.63 8.48 16.74
CA SER A 37 2.84 8.39 15.91
C SER A 37 2.51 8.13 14.44
N ASP A 38 3.41 8.52 13.53
CA ASP A 38 3.21 8.35 12.09
C ASP A 38 3.06 6.88 11.71
N ASP A 39 3.82 6.00 12.37
CA ASP A 39 3.76 4.57 12.11
C ASP A 39 2.47 3.95 12.64
N TYR A 40 2.01 4.37 13.79
CA TYR A 40 0.74 3.87 14.34
C TYR A 40 -0.47 4.45 13.58
N ASP A 41 -0.45 5.70 13.17
CA ASP A 41 -1.48 6.28 12.30
C ASP A 41 -1.60 5.52 10.96
N LYS A 42 -0.47 5.08 10.38
CA LYS A 42 -0.48 4.21 9.17
C LYS A 42 -1.19 2.89 9.43
N THR A 43 -0.98 2.25 10.58
CA THR A 43 -1.68 0.99 10.91
C THR A 43 -3.18 1.18 11.06
N ARG A 44 -3.63 2.40 11.34
CA ARG A 44 -5.05 2.79 11.47
C ARG A 44 -5.64 3.40 10.19
N GLY A 45 -4.94 3.29 9.06
CA GLY A 45 -5.37 3.82 7.77
C GLY A 45 -5.23 5.33 7.59
N LYS A 46 -4.61 6.05 8.54
CA LYS A 46 -4.32 7.47 8.43
C LYS A 46 -2.95 7.70 7.79
N ILE A 47 -2.92 7.68 6.48
CA ILE A 47 -1.69 7.71 5.68
C ILE A 47 -1.37 9.09 5.08
N ASN A 48 -2.22 10.09 5.36
CA ASN A 48 -2.15 11.43 4.74
C ASN A 48 -1.62 12.51 5.66
N ASN A 49 -0.91 12.17 6.74
CA ASN A 49 -0.33 13.17 7.62
C ASN A 49 0.69 14.01 6.86
N GLN A 50 0.54 15.33 6.89
CA GLN A 50 1.45 16.27 6.25
C GLN A 50 2.62 16.66 7.17
N GLN A 51 2.36 16.68 8.47
CA GLN A 51 3.36 17.02 9.48
C GLN A 51 3.90 15.76 10.16
N SER A 52 5.20 15.75 10.42
CA SER A 52 5.85 14.71 11.22
C SER A 52 5.33 14.73 12.66
N LEU A 53 5.50 13.63 13.40
CA LEU A 53 5.15 13.55 14.81
C LEU A 53 5.75 14.73 15.60
N MET A 54 7.01 15.08 15.35
CA MET A 54 7.70 16.14 16.08
C MET A 54 7.12 17.54 15.79
N GLU A 55 6.73 17.82 14.56
CA GLU A 55 6.05 19.07 14.19
C GLU A 55 4.67 19.16 14.87
N ARG A 56 3.93 18.07 14.93
CA ARG A 56 2.62 18.01 15.59
C ARG A 56 2.74 18.17 17.12
N VAL A 57 3.73 17.54 17.73
CA VAL A 57 4.06 17.72 19.15
C VAL A 57 4.44 19.17 19.43
N ALA A 58 5.27 19.80 18.60
CA ALA A 58 5.65 21.19 18.74
C ALA A 58 4.44 22.14 18.62
N ALA A 59 3.52 21.85 17.69
CA ALA A 59 2.29 22.63 17.52
C ALA A 59 1.37 22.53 18.76
N ILE A 60 1.18 21.33 19.33
CA ILE A 60 0.43 21.15 20.59
C ILE A 60 1.11 21.90 21.73
N LYS A 61 2.42 21.77 21.87
CA LYS A 61 3.19 22.47 22.93
C LYS A 61 3.02 23.99 22.83
N ALA A 62 3.00 24.53 21.61
CA ALA A 62 2.83 25.96 21.37
C ALA A 62 1.45 26.51 21.81
N THR A 63 0.42 25.64 21.94
CA THR A 63 -0.89 26.07 22.45
C THR A 63 -0.88 26.41 23.94
N GLY A 64 0.07 25.87 24.71
CA GLY A 64 0.13 26.01 26.17
C GLY A 64 -1.01 25.29 26.91
N LEU A 65 -1.83 24.47 26.24
CA LEU A 65 -2.98 23.80 26.85
C LEU A 65 -2.60 22.45 27.51
N ALA A 66 -1.62 21.76 26.95
CA ALA A 66 -1.15 20.47 27.47
C ALA A 66 -0.13 20.66 28.59
N ASP A 67 -0.34 20.00 29.72
CA ASP A 67 0.65 19.92 30.81
C ASP A 67 1.71 18.87 30.52
N GLU A 68 1.30 17.78 29.84
CA GLU A 68 2.19 16.70 29.37
C GLU A 68 1.80 16.26 27.97
N ILE A 69 2.80 15.88 27.16
CA ILE A 69 2.60 15.38 25.80
C ILE A 69 3.32 14.04 25.68
N ILE A 70 2.59 13.02 25.24
CA ILE A 70 3.11 11.67 25.04
C ILE A 70 2.88 11.23 23.58
N ALA A 71 3.67 10.27 23.10
CA ALA A 71 3.43 9.63 21.81
C ALA A 71 2.52 8.40 21.98
N GLU A 72 1.54 8.26 21.10
CA GLU A 72 0.74 7.03 20.97
C GLU A 72 1.35 6.15 19.87
N GLU A 73 1.83 4.96 20.21
CA GLU A 73 2.64 4.11 19.32
C GLU A 73 2.03 2.74 19.03
N TYR A 74 1.07 2.26 19.85
CA TYR A 74 0.51 0.92 19.70
C TYR A 74 -0.94 0.79 20.18
N GLU A 75 -1.62 -0.24 19.67
CA GLU A 75 -2.98 -0.58 20.08
C GLU A 75 -3.00 -1.03 21.54
N GLY A 76 -3.96 -0.51 22.34
CA GLY A 76 -4.06 -0.80 23.77
C GLY A 76 -3.29 0.16 24.67
N GLN A 77 -2.41 1.01 24.13
CA GLN A 77 -1.63 1.98 24.92
C GLN A 77 -2.50 2.87 25.82
N LYS A 78 -3.71 3.18 25.40
CA LYS A 78 -4.65 4.00 26.20
C LYS A 78 -4.89 3.41 27.59
N ILE A 79 -5.04 2.09 27.72
CA ILE A 79 -5.20 1.42 29.00
C ILE A 79 -3.91 1.51 29.83
N ASP A 80 -2.76 1.28 29.18
CA ASP A 80 -1.47 1.35 29.83
C ASP A 80 -1.18 2.77 30.37
N ASP A 81 -1.49 3.79 29.55
CA ASP A 81 -1.28 5.18 29.95
C ASP A 81 -2.28 5.64 31.02
N ILE A 82 -3.55 5.24 30.97
CA ILE A 82 -4.55 5.51 32.02
C ILE A 82 -4.04 4.98 33.37
N ARG A 83 -3.53 3.76 33.40
CA ARG A 83 -2.97 3.14 34.60
C ARG A 83 -1.67 3.79 35.04
N ARG A 84 -0.76 4.06 34.10
CA ARG A 84 0.56 4.63 34.36
C ARG A 84 0.50 6.03 34.96
N TYR A 85 -0.40 6.86 34.44
CA TYR A 85 -0.54 8.25 34.85
C TYR A 85 -1.62 8.45 35.89
N ASP A 86 -2.34 7.41 36.29
CA ASP A 86 -3.46 7.47 37.23
C ASP A 86 -4.49 8.51 36.76
N VAL A 87 -5.05 8.26 35.56
CA VAL A 87 -5.96 9.17 34.86
C VAL A 87 -7.38 9.01 35.34
N ASP A 88 -8.02 10.13 35.67
CA ASP A 88 -9.42 10.16 36.11
C ASP A 88 -10.41 10.22 34.93
N ILE A 89 -10.06 10.94 33.87
CA ILE A 89 -10.95 11.21 32.74
C ILE A 89 -10.23 10.97 31.40
N PHE A 90 -10.83 10.13 30.55
CA PHE A 90 -10.48 10.01 29.14
C PHE A 90 -11.46 10.87 28.33
N ALA A 91 -10.96 11.92 27.68
CA ALA A 91 -11.76 12.85 26.87
C ALA A 91 -11.46 12.69 25.40
N ILE A 92 -12.49 12.56 24.55
CA ILE A 92 -12.32 12.43 23.10
C ILE A 92 -13.51 13.06 22.36
N GLY A 93 -13.35 13.35 21.06
CA GLY A 93 -14.42 13.94 20.26
C GLY A 93 -15.63 13.00 20.09
N SER A 94 -16.83 13.56 19.98
CA SER A 94 -18.09 12.83 19.83
C SER A 94 -18.19 11.99 18.55
N ASP A 95 -17.31 12.22 17.56
CA ASP A 95 -17.18 11.36 16.37
C ASP A 95 -16.81 9.90 16.75
N TRP A 96 -16.33 9.68 17.96
CA TRP A 96 -15.92 8.39 18.51
C TRP A 96 -16.91 7.82 19.56
N GLU A 97 -18.10 8.40 19.67
CA GLU A 97 -19.08 7.99 20.67
C GLU A 97 -19.33 6.48 20.63
N GLY A 98 -19.30 5.86 21.80
CA GLY A 98 -19.45 4.42 22.00
C GLY A 98 -18.20 3.57 21.72
N LYS A 99 -17.20 4.07 20.98
CA LYS A 99 -16.03 3.26 20.58
C LYS A 99 -15.02 3.06 21.71
N PHE A 100 -15.02 3.91 22.71
CA PHE A 100 -14.11 3.86 23.84
C PHE A 100 -14.80 3.54 25.19
N ASP A 101 -16.05 3.08 25.16
CA ASP A 101 -16.81 2.75 26.37
C ASP A 101 -16.15 1.67 27.21
N TYR A 102 -15.34 0.80 26.61
CA TYR A 102 -14.56 -0.20 27.33
C TYR A 102 -13.54 0.42 28.32
N LEU A 103 -13.16 1.69 28.14
CA LEU A 103 -12.27 2.40 29.06
C LEU A 103 -12.97 2.83 30.35
N ASN A 104 -14.32 2.75 30.44
CA ASN A 104 -15.06 3.02 31.66
C ASN A 104 -14.73 2.03 32.80
N GLU A 105 -14.07 0.92 32.48
CA GLU A 105 -13.52 0.01 33.51
C GLU A 105 -12.31 0.61 34.25
N TYR A 106 -11.68 1.65 33.67
CA TYR A 106 -10.41 2.21 34.16
C TYR A 106 -10.51 3.68 34.56
N CYS A 107 -11.33 4.48 33.89
CA CYS A 107 -11.52 5.90 34.13
C CYS A 107 -12.89 6.38 33.59
N THR A 108 -13.28 7.60 33.86
CA THR A 108 -14.50 8.18 33.26
C THR A 108 -14.27 8.57 31.80
N VAL A 109 -15.09 8.04 30.88
CA VAL A 109 -15.05 8.41 29.46
C VAL A 109 -15.99 9.58 29.18
N VAL A 110 -15.47 10.64 28.56
CA VAL A 110 -16.22 11.85 28.18
C VAL A 110 -16.10 12.11 26.68
N TYR A 111 -17.23 12.12 25.99
CA TYR A 111 -17.31 12.49 24.59
C TYR A 111 -17.59 13.99 24.42
N LEU A 112 -16.63 14.71 23.86
CA LEU A 112 -16.70 16.15 23.68
C LEU A 112 -17.41 16.50 22.38
N PRO A 113 -18.34 17.50 22.38
CA PRO A 113 -19.05 17.86 21.19
C PRO A 113 -18.12 18.36 20.09
N ARG A 114 -18.46 18.03 18.83
CA ARG A 114 -17.70 18.46 17.66
C ARG A 114 -17.77 19.98 17.49
N THR A 115 -16.67 20.56 17.02
CA THR A 115 -16.65 21.96 16.55
C THR A 115 -16.95 21.97 15.06
N GLU A 116 -18.05 22.58 14.66
CA GLU A 116 -18.48 22.66 13.26
C GLU A 116 -17.57 23.58 12.43
N GLY A 117 -17.49 23.30 11.12
CA GLY A 117 -16.91 24.20 10.13
C GLY A 117 -15.39 24.12 9.94
N VAL A 118 -14.65 23.20 10.62
CA VAL A 118 -13.20 23.01 10.37
C VAL A 118 -12.81 21.56 10.52
N SER A 119 -12.14 21.01 9.49
CA SER A 119 -11.50 19.70 9.57
C SER A 119 -10.11 19.73 8.95
N SER A 120 -9.19 18.91 9.47
CA SER A 120 -7.86 18.73 8.85
C SER A 120 -7.97 18.24 7.39
N SER A 121 -9.06 17.53 7.06
CA SER A 121 -9.34 17.06 5.71
C SER A 121 -9.66 18.21 4.75
N GLU A 122 -10.46 19.19 5.17
CA GLU A 122 -10.78 20.38 4.38
C GLU A 122 -9.55 21.27 4.16
N ILE A 123 -8.73 21.44 5.20
CA ILE A 123 -7.48 22.21 5.08
C ILE A 123 -6.50 21.52 4.12
N ARG A 124 -6.36 20.21 4.18
CA ARG A 124 -5.53 19.44 3.25
C ARG A 124 -6.04 19.55 1.81
N ALA A 125 -7.35 19.47 1.61
CA ALA A 125 -7.97 19.62 0.29
C ALA A 125 -7.75 21.01 -0.32
N GLN A 126 -7.69 22.07 0.51
CA GLN A 126 -7.41 23.43 0.06
C GLN A 126 -5.94 23.66 -0.31
N ASN A 127 -5.02 22.98 0.38
CA ASN A 127 -3.57 23.18 0.23
C ASN A 127 -2.94 22.29 -0.87
N ARG A 128 -3.64 21.26 -1.33
CA ARG A 128 -3.15 20.30 -2.33
C ARG A 128 -4.30 19.85 -3.21
N LYS A 129 -4.15 20.05 -4.49
CA LYS A 129 -5.12 19.57 -5.48
C LYS A 129 -4.38 18.85 -6.60
N LEU A 130 -4.39 17.52 -6.60
CA LEU A 130 -3.91 16.69 -7.68
C LEU A 130 -5.13 16.11 -8.41
N THR A 131 -5.33 16.50 -9.66
CA THR A 131 -6.43 15.98 -10.48
C THR A 131 -5.92 14.79 -11.29
N ILE A 132 -6.54 13.62 -11.10
CA ILE A 132 -6.14 12.37 -11.76
C ILE A 132 -7.24 11.94 -12.73
N GLY A 133 -6.88 11.72 -14.00
CA GLY A 133 -7.71 11.03 -14.98
C GLY A 133 -7.39 9.53 -15.02
N ALA A 134 -8.18 8.76 -15.76
CA ALA A 134 -7.91 7.34 -15.95
C ALA A 134 -8.02 6.94 -17.43
N ILE A 135 -7.10 6.08 -17.87
CA ILE A 135 -7.10 5.41 -19.17
C ILE A 135 -7.31 3.93 -18.92
N GLY A 136 -8.38 3.37 -19.47
CA GLY A 136 -8.75 1.98 -19.34
C GLY A 136 -10.16 1.81 -18.81
N GLU A 137 -10.65 0.60 -18.94
CA GLU A 137 -11.99 0.21 -18.53
C GLU A 137 -11.92 -1.02 -17.63
N GLY A 138 -12.95 -1.24 -16.82
CA GLY A 138 -13.07 -2.47 -16.03
C GLY A 138 -13.02 -2.26 -14.52
N GLY A 139 -12.98 -3.38 -13.79
CA GLY A 139 -13.18 -3.39 -12.35
C GLY A 139 -12.05 -2.70 -11.56
N LEU A 140 -10.82 -2.76 -12.06
CA LEU A 140 -9.67 -2.16 -11.39
C LEU A 140 -9.69 -0.63 -11.50
N CYS A 141 -9.99 -0.11 -12.70
CA CYS A 141 -10.17 1.31 -12.93
C CYS A 141 -11.29 1.89 -12.04
N LYS A 142 -12.45 1.22 -11.99
CA LYS A 142 -13.57 1.61 -11.11
C LYS A 142 -13.18 1.61 -9.63
N LYS A 143 -12.37 0.64 -9.20
CA LYS A 143 -11.87 0.60 -7.82
C LYS A 143 -10.92 1.76 -7.53
N PHE A 144 -10.01 2.07 -8.44
CA PHE A 144 -9.08 3.20 -8.30
C PHE A 144 -9.84 4.53 -8.15
N ILE A 145 -10.82 4.78 -9.03
CA ILE A 145 -11.66 5.98 -8.99
C ILE A 145 -12.34 6.11 -7.62
N ARG A 146 -12.98 5.04 -7.16
CA ARG A 146 -13.64 5.02 -5.85
C ARG A 146 -12.67 5.27 -4.69
N GLU A 147 -11.48 4.66 -4.72
CA GLU A 147 -10.50 4.83 -3.64
C GLU A 147 -9.85 6.22 -3.66
N ALA A 148 -9.78 6.89 -4.82
CA ALA A 148 -9.29 8.26 -4.93
C ALA A 148 -10.17 9.25 -4.12
N GLU A 149 -11.48 9.01 -4.01
CA GLU A 149 -12.40 9.84 -3.21
C GLU A 149 -12.04 9.87 -1.71
N PHE A 150 -11.37 8.82 -1.21
CA PHE A 150 -10.91 8.73 0.18
C PHE A 150 -9.53 9.35 0.41
N VAL A 151 -8.87 9.85 -0.64
CA VAL A 151 -7.53 10.45 -0.52
C VAL A 151 -7.64 11.98 -0.56
N ASN A 152 -7.37 12.61 0.58
CA ASN A 152 -7.45 14.06 0.69
C ASN A 152 -6.46 14.76 -0.26
N GLY A 153 -6.96 15.77 -0.97
CA GLY A 153 -6.16 16.53 -1.94
C GLY A 153 -5.95 15.82 -3.28
N VAL A 154 -6.66 14.72 -3.52
CA VAL A 154 -6.76 14.06 -4.82
C VAL A 154 -8.20 14.17 -5.31
N GLU A 155 -8.37 14.51 -6.57
CA GLU A 155 -9.67 14.58 -7.23
C GLU A 155 -9.62 13.74 -8.50
N TYR A 156 -10.58 12.84 -8.68
CA TYR A 156 -10.76 12.18 -9.97
C TYR A 156 -11.54 13.07 -10.91
N LYS A 157 -11.08 13.17 -12.15
CA LYS A 157 -11.78 13.84 -13.23
C LYS A 157 -11.81 12.95 -14.46
N GLU A 158 -12.99 12.77 -15.04
CA GLU A 158 -13.10 12.11 -16.33
C GLU A 158 -12.35 12.92 -17.38
N CYS A 159 -11.55 12.26 -18.18
CA CYS A 159 -10.76 12.87 -19.24
C CYS A 159 -10.95 12.12 -20.56
N ASP A 160 -10.83 12.85 -21.64
CA ASP A 160 -10.80 12.31 -23.00
C ASP A 160 -9.36 11.98 -23.46
N ASP A 161 -9.19 11.66 -24.73
CA ASP A 161 -7.88 11.34 -25.30
C ASP A 161 -6.89 12.49 -25.27
N THR A 162 -7.32 13.74 -25.09
CA THR A 162 -6.44 14.92 -25.00
C THR A 162 -5.79 15.06 -23.64
N LEU A 163 -6.36 14.43 -22.61
CA LEU A 163 -5.93 14.51 -21.21
C LEU A 163 -5.93 15.96 -20.67
N GLU A 164 -6.77 16.84 -21.21
CA GLU A 164 -6.90 18.20 -20.73
C GLU A 164 -7.55 18.27 -19.36
N GLY A 165 -7.05 19.18 -18.53
CA GLY A 165 -7.62 19.48 -17.21
C GLY A 165 -7.34 18.41 -16.14
N VAL A 166 -6.39 17.50 -16.38
CA VAL A 166 -5.83 16.60 -15.35
C VAL A 166 -4.33 16.84 -15.19
N ASP A 167 -3.79 16.61 -14.02
CA ASP A 167 -2.36 16.72 -13.70
C ASP A 167 -1.64 15.39 -13.87
N ALA A 168 -2.38 14.31 -13.68
CA ALA A 168 -1.86 12.95 -13.68
C ALA A 168 -2.87 11.97 -14.31
N VAL A 169 -2.37 10.80 -14.70
CA VAL A 169 -3.17 9.75 -15.32
C VAL A 169 -2.89 8.39 -14.66
N TYR A 170 -3.97 7.68 -14.30
CA TYR A 170 -3.93 6.27 -13.97
C TYR A 170 -4.16 5.43 -15.22
N VAL A 171 -3.19 4.59 -15.60
CA VAL A 171 -3.28 3.71 -16.76
C VAL A 171 -3.58 2.28 -16.30
N ALA A 172 -4.74 1.78 -16.68
CA ALA A 172 -5.24 0.43 -16.40
C ALA A 172 -5.88 -0.21 -17.64
N SER A 173 -5.35 0.08 -18.81
CA SER A 173 -5.71 -0.54 -20.08
C SER A 173 -5.16 -1.98 -20.18
N HIS A 174 -5.26 -2.62 -21.34
CA HIS A 174 -4.60 -3.90 -21.55
C HIS A 174 -3.06 -3.73 -21.56
N PRO A 175 -2.27 -4.65 -20.98
CA PRO A 175 -0.80 -4.50 -20.86
C PRO A 175 -0.07 -4.19 -22.18
N GLU A 176 -0.56 -4.72 -23.29
CA GLU A 176 -0.01 -4.43 -24.63
C GLU A 176 -0.17 -2.97 -25.07
N LYS A 177 -1.12 -2.23 -24.46
CA LYS A 177 -1.37 -0.81 -24.73
C LYS A 177 -0.67 0.11 -23.73
N HIS A 178 -0.18 -0.41 -22.61
CA HIS A 178 0.40 0.41 -21.56
C HIS A 178 1.51 1.33 -22.10
N TYR A 179 2.41 0.81 -22.93
CA TYR A 179 3.49 1.60 -23.51
C TYR A 179 2.96 2.84 -24.26
N ASP A 180 1.99 2.66 -25.15
CA ASP A 180 1.45 3.75 -25.95
C ASP A 180 0.67 4.75 -25.09
N ASP A 181 -0.14 4.25 -24.16
CA ASP A 181 -0.95 5.07 -23.25
C ASP A 181 -0.07 5.89 -22.28
N VAL A 182 0.96 5.27 -21.69
CA VAL A 182 1.93 5.95 -20.82
C VAL A 182 2.73 6.98 -21.60
N LYS A 183 3.22 6.62 -22.79
CA LYS A 183 3.98 7.54 -23.66
C LYS A 183 3.15 8.74 -24.03
N ARG A 184 1.89 8.55 -24.43
CA ARG A 184 0.94 9.62 -24.73
C ARG A 184 0.75 10.56 -23.54
N ALA A 185 0.54 10.01 -22.35
CA ALA A 185 0.38 10.80 -21.13
C ALA A 185 1.64 11.62 -20.79
N LEU A 186 2.83 11.01 -20.87
CA LEU A 186 4.09 11.70 -20.62
C LEU A 186 4.35 12.81 -21.66
N ILE A 187 4.05 12.57 -22.96
CA ILE A 187 4.15 13.60 -24.00
C ILE A 187 3.22 14.78 -23.71
N ALA A 188 2.03 14.53 -23.17
CA ALA A 188 1.06 15.53 -22.76
C ALA A 188 1.39 16.18 -21.38
N ASP A 189 2.63 16.01 -20.88
CA ASP A 189 3.12 16.56 -19.60
C ASP A 189 2.32 16.12 -18.38
N LYS A 190 1.81 14.85 -18.36
CA LYS A 190 1.10 14.27 -17.23
C LYS A 190 1.98 13.33 -16.43
N HIS A 191 1.87 13.39 -15.10
CA HIS A 191 2.39 12.35 -14.22
C HIS A 191 1.62 11.06 -14.46
N VAL A 192 2.26 9.90 -14.31
CA VAL A 192 1.63 8.61 -14.62
C VAL A 192 1.82 7.61 -13.50
N ILE A 193 0.73 6.96 -13.12
CA ILE A 193 0.72 5.71 -12.39
C ILE A 193 0.12 4.65 -13.34
N CYS A 194 0.87 3.60 -13.64
CA CYS A 194 0.46 2.57 -14.58
C CYS A 194 0.42 1.21 -13.90
N GLU A 195 -0.66 0.46 -14.09
CA GLU A 195 -0.73 -0.94 -13.65
C GLU A 195 0.43 -1.75 -14.25
N SER A 196 0.92 -2.68 -13.47
CA SER A 196 2.05 -3.52 -13.87
C SER A 196 1.59 -4.69 -14.77
N PRO A 197 2.40 -5.02 -15.80
CA PRO A 197 3.68 -4.43 -16.19
C PRO A 197 3.50 -3.10 -16.94
N VAL A 198 4.31 -2.11 -16.63
CA VAL A 198 4.27 -0.78 -17.29
C VAL A 198 4.55 -0.87 -18.78
N ALA A 199 5.31 -1.87 -19.22
CA ALA A 199 5.60 -2.16 -20.61
C ALA A 199 5.86 -3.65 -20.82
N MET A 200 5.76 -4.13 -22.04
CA MET A 200 5.97 -5.55 -22.40
C MET A 200 7.42 -5.88 -22.73
N SER A 201 8.31 -4.88 -22.83
CA SER A 201 9.74 -5.07 -23.07
C SER A 201 10.61 -4.07 -22.32
N LEU A 202 11.86 -4.44 -22.06
CA LEU A 202 12.82 -3.57 -21.38
C LEU A 202 13.08 -2.28 -22.17
N ALA A 203 13.19 -2.37 -23.50
CA ALA A 203 13.42 -1.20 -24.35
C ALA A 203 12.29 -0.17 -24.26
N GLN A 204 11.02 -0.64 -24.27
CA GLN A 204 9.87 0.23 -24.07
C GLN A 204 9.87 0.87 -22.67
N TYR A 205 10.16 0.10 -21.64
CA TYR A 205 10.21 0.62 -20.27
C TYR A 205 11.32 1.67 -20.09
N GLU A 206 12.50 1.43 -20.64
CA GLU A 206 13.64 2.37 -20.60
C GLU A 206 13.29 3.68 -21.31
N GLU A 207 12.69 3.60 -22.48
CA GLU A 207 12.22 4.79 -23.21
C GLU A 207 11.22 5.61 -22.38
N LEU A 208 10.23 4.96 -21.74
CA LEU A 208 9.25 5.65 -20.89
C LEU A 208 9.89 6.30 -19.66
N THR A 209 10.81 5.59 -19.00
CA THR A 209 11.49 6.14 -17.83
C THR A 209 12.42 7.29 -18.17
N ASP A 210 13.09 7.25 -19.31
CA ASP A 210 13.95 8.33 -19.78
C ASP A 210 13.12 9.55 -20.18
N LEU A 211 12.00 9.35 -20.88
CA LEU A 211 11.06 10.42 -21.21
C LEU A 211 10.48 11.07 -19.95
N ALA A 212 10.09 10.27 -18.94
CA ALA A 212 9.61 10.81 -17.67
C ALA A 212 10.67 11.65 -16.96
N LYS A 213 11.94 11.19 -16.94
CA LYS A 213 13.07 11.95 -16.36
C LYS A 213 13.33 13.23 -17.12
N GLU A 214 13.40 13.19 -18.45
CA GLU A 214 13.60 14.36 -19.30
C GLU A 214 12.58 15.46 -19.02
N LYS A 215 11.31 15.07 -18.89
CA LYS A 215 10.21 15.99 -18.60
C LYS A 215 10.03 16.31 -17.12
N SER A 216 10.84 15.76 -16.23
CA SER A 216 10.69 15.89 -14.77
C SER A 216 9.31 15.43 -14.27
N LEU A 217 8.76 14.39 -14.89
CA LEU A 217 7.50 13.76 -14.54
C LEU A 217 7.71 12.53 -13.68
N VAL A 218 6.69 12.18 -12.91
CA VAL A 218 6.65 10.96 -12.09
C VAL A 218 5.98 9.86 -12.91
N LEU A 219 6.69 8.74 -13.06
CA LEU A 219 6.15 7.47 -13.57
C LEU A 219 6.25 6.43 -12.46
N VAL A 220 5.12 5.83 -12.10
CA VAL A 220 4.99 4.85 -11.00
C VAL A 220 4.45 3.54 -11.54
N ASP A 221 5.09 2.44 -11.12
CA ASP A 221 4.63 1.07 -11.37
C ASP A 221 3.57 0.70 -10.32
N GLY A 222 2.36 0.43 -10.78
CA GLY A 222 1.17 0.17 -9.98
C GLY A 222 1.07 -1.29 -9.54
N ILE A 223 1.80 -1.69 -8.50
CA ILE A 223 1.60 -2.97 -7.81
C ILE A 223 1.10 -2.66 -6.40
N LYS A 224 -0.19 -2.51 -6.23
CA LYS A 224 -0.84 -2.03 -4.99
C LYS A 224 -0.34 -2.71 -3.70
N THR A 225 0.06 -3.98 -3.77
CA THR A 225 0.61 -4.73 -2.63
C THR A 225 1.86 -4.07 -2.04
N ALA A 226 2.72 -3.47 -2.87
CA ALA A 226 3.95 -2.80 -2.43
C ALA A 226 3.70 -1.64 -1.46
N TYR A 227 2.54 -1.01 -1.57
CA TYR A 227 2.18 0.19 -0.82
C TYR A 227 1.47 -0.11 0.50
N SER A 228 1.04 -1.36 0.73
CA SER A 228 0.33 -1.74 1.96
C SER A 228 1.28 -1.77 3.17
N THR A 229 0.76 -1.37 4.33
CA THR A 229 1.53 -1.32 5.57
C THR A 229 1.99 -2.71 6.00
N ALA A 230 1.10 -3.72 5.93
CA ALA A 230 1.44 -5.11 6.27
C ALA A 230 2.62 -5.62 5.45
N TYR A 231 2.58 -5.39 4.13
CA TYR A 231 3.64 -5.84 3.24
C TYR A 231 4.98 -5.11 3.50
N SER A 232 4.95 -3.79 3.70
CA SER A 232 6.15 -3.03 4.04
C SER A 232 6.80 -3.52 5.34
N ARG A 233 5.98 -3.81 6.36
CA ARG A 233 6.46 -4.36 7.64
C ARG A 233 6.98 -5.78 7.52
N LEU A 234 6.35 -6.61 6.69
CA LEU A 234 6.83 -7.95 6.35
C LEU A 234 8.25 -7.89 5.79
N LEU A 235 8.54 -7.00 4.82
CA LEU A 235 9.88 -6.84 4.26
C LEU A 235 10.91 -6.45 5.34
N VAL A 236 10.57 -5.53 6.23
CA VAL A 236 11.45 -5.13 7.36
C VAL A 236 11.72 -6.33 8.27
N VAL A 237 10.69 -7.09 8.66
CA VAL A 237 10.86 -8.26 9.53
C VAL A 237 11.67 -9.35 8.84
N ALA A 238 11.43 -9.62 7.56
CA ALA A 238 12.19 -10.61 6.80
C ALA A 238 13.68 -10.27 6.72
N LYS A 239 14.00 -8.98 6.51
CA LYS A 239 15.39 -8.48 6.41
C LYS A 239 16.08 -8.26 7.77
N SER A 240 15.35 -8.30 8.88
CA SER A 240 15.92 -8.03 10.22
C SER A 240 16.82 -9.15 10.77
N GLY A 241 16.92 -10.28 10.06
CA GLY A 241 17.63 -11.47 10.55
C GLY A 241 16.85 -12.28 11.59
N ARG A 242 15.61 -11.92 11.90
CA ARG A 242 14.78 -12.61 12.88
C ARG A 242 14.50 -14.06 12.52
N ILE A 243 14.30 -14.34 11.22
CA ILE A 243 14.13 -15.68 10.67
C ILE A 243 15.47 -16.31 10.20
N GLY A 244 16.60 -15.64 10.47
CA GLY A 244 17.91 -16.03 9.96
C GLY A 244 18.11 -15.59 8.51
N ASP A 245 18.99 -16.30 7.77
CA ASP A 245 19.19 -16.06 6.34
C ASP A 245 18.02 -16.60 5.54
N ILE A 246 17.53 -15.82 4.57
CA ILE A 246 16.43 -16.25 3.69
C ILE A 246 16.97 -17.28 2.70
N VAL A 247 16.35 -18.45 2.64
CA VAL A 247 16.74 -19.56 1.75
C VAL A 247 15.71 -19.88 0.67
N SER A 248 14.42 -19.50 0.89
CA SER A 248 13.39 -19.61 -0.14
C SER A 248 12.35 -18.49 -0.02
N VAL A 249 11.80 -18.07 -1.17
CA VAL A 249 10.61 -17.20 -1.26
C VAL A 249 9.63 -17.80 -2.26
N ASP A 250 8.46 -18.21 -1.78
CA ASP A 250 7.44 -18.90 -2.57
C ASP A 250 6.14 -18.11 -2.56
N ALA A 251 5.71 -17.59 -3.72
CA ALA A 251 4.52 -16.76 -3.86
C ALA A 251 3.51 -17.37 -4.85
N THR A 252 2.26 -17.51 -4.41
CA THR A 252 1.18 -18.05 -5.23
C THR A 252 0.09 -17.00 -5.42
N CYS A 253 -0.24 -16.66 -6.69
CA CYS A 253 -1.33 -15.76 -7.05
C CYS A 253 -2.24 -16.44 -8.09
N THR A 254 -3.37 -16.98 -7.65
CA THR A 254 -4.27 -17.71 -8.53
C THR A 254 -5.72 -17.29 -8.35
N SER A 255 -6.45 -17.27 -9.45
CA SER A 255 -7.91 -17.08 -9.47
C SER A 255 -8.53 -17.95 -10.54
N LEU A 256 -9.79 -18.32 -10.32
CA LEU A 256 -10.69 -18.75 -11.39
C LEU A 256 -11.47 -17.49 -11.78
N ALA A 257 -10.85 -16.61 -12.56
CA ALA A 257 -11.58 -15.47 -13.11
C ALA A 257 -12.49 -16.03 -14.20
N GLY A 258 -13.77 -16.17 -13.87
CA GLY A 258 -14.81 -16.97 -14.53
C GLY A 258 -14.95 -16.87 -16.05
N GLU A 259 -14.21 -16.01 -16.69
CA GLU A 259 -14.28 -15.80 -18.12
C GLU A 259 -13.05 -16.34 -18.90
N ALA A 260 -11.94 -16.64 -18.24
CA ALA A 260 -10.76 -17.17 -18.94
C ALA A 260 -10.87 -18.69 -19.21
N GLY A 261 -11.73 -19.38 -18.48
CA GLY A 261 -12.02 -20.82 -18.66
C GLY A 261 -13.41 -21.11 -19.24
N GLU A 262 -14.20 -20.09 -19.56
CA GLU A 262 -15.53 -20.28 -20.16
C GLU A 262 -15.41 -20.47 -21.66
N GLU A 263 -16.21 -21.43 -22.16
CA GLU A 263 -16.29 -21.73 -23.58
C GLU A 263 -16.85 -20.52 -24.35
N GLY A 264 -16.08 -19.98 -25.29
CA GLY A 264 -16.45 -18.80 -26.07
C GLY A 264 -15.95 -17.45 -25.54
N ALA A 265 -15.16 -17.41 -24.45
CA ALA A 265 -14.55 -16.18 -23.97
C ALA A 265 -13.57 -15.57 -24.98
N ASP A 266 -13.69 -14.27 -25.24
CA ASP A 266 -12.74 -13.51 -26.06
C ASP A 266 -11.44 -13.25 -25.29
N LEU A 267 -10.50 -14.17 -25.40
CA LEU A 267 -9.20 -14.10 -24.72
C LEU A 267 -8.33 -12.94 -25.19
N SER A 268 -8.58 -12.36 -26.38
CA SER A 268 -7.81 -11.22 -26.90
C SER A 268 -8.02 -9.94 -26.08
N LYS A 269 -9.14 -9.87 -25.35
CA LYS A 269 -9.46 -8.74 -24.46
C LYS A 269 -9.07 -8.98 -22.99
N LYS A 270 -8.52 -10.15 -22.69
CA LYS A 270 -8.18 -10.55 -21.32
C LYS A 270 -6.69 -10.56 -21.11
N GLN A 271 -6.26 -10.22 -19.91
CA GLN A 271 -4.87 -10.41 -19.50
C GLN A 271 -4.63 -11.91 -19.24
N ASN A 272 -3.53 -12.44 -19.73
CA ASN A 272 -3.06 -13.79 -19.41
C ASN A 272 -2.56 -13.87 -17.94
N SER A 273 -2.27 -15.08 -17.45
CA SER A 273 -1.93 -15.28 -16.03
C SER A 273 -0.64 -14.58 -15.63
N ILE A 274 0.40 -14.66 -16.47
CA ILE A 274 1.72 -14.09 -16.15
C ILE A 274 1.69 -12.55 -16.13
N CYS A 275 0.93 -11.90 -17.01
CA CYS A 275 0.77 -10.46 -16.98
C CYS A 275 -0.09 -9.98 -15.82
N ALA A 276 -1.19 -10.69 -15.52
CA ALA A 276 -2.13 -10.28 -14.48
C ALA A 276 -1.60 -10.49 -13.05
N TRP A 277 -0.88 -11.57 -12.80
CA TRP A 277 -0.44 -11.97 -11.47
C TRP A 277 1.08 -11.99 -11.28
N GLY A 278 1.82 -12.12 -12.38
CA GLY A 278 3.29 -12.21 -12.34
C GLY A 278 3.95 -11.05 -11.61
N PRO A 279 3.60 -9.78 -11.90
CA PRO A 279 4.18 -8.64 -11.20
C PRO A 279 4.02 -8.72 -9.69
N THR A 280 2.81 -9.00 -9.21
CA THR A 280 2.53 -9.16 -7.79
C THR A 280 3.30 -10.32 -7.18
N ALA A 281 3.32 -11.49 -7.84
CA ALA A 281 3.98 -12.68 -7.31
C ALA A 281 5.52 -12.56 -7.28
N MET A 282 6.12 -11.88 -8.26
CA MET A 282 7.59 -11.65 -8.33
C MET A 282 8.06 -10.55 -7.38
N LEU A 283 7.20 -9.65 -6.97
CA LEU A 283 7.55 -8.49 -6.13
C LEU A 283 8.34 -8.89 -4.87
N PRO A 284 7.86 -9.78 -3.98
CA PRO A 284 8.59 -10.16 -2.77
C PRO A 284 9.93 -10.84 -3.08
N ILE A 285 10.02 -11.59 -4.16
CA ILE A 285 11.25 -12.26 -4.57
C ILE A 285 12.35 -11.22 -4.86
N PHE A 286 12.05 -10.27 -5.75
CA PHE A 286 13.04 -9.27 -6.15
C PHE A 286 13.36 -8.26 -5.05
N GLN A 287 12.42 -7.99 -4.17
CA GLN A 287 12.65 -7.08 -3.03
C GLN A 287 13.43 -7.73 -1.88
N LEU A 288 13.36 -9.03 -1.71
CA LEU A 288 14.06 -9.76 -0.64
C LEU A 288 15.40 -10.35 -1.10
N LEU A 289 15.43 -10.98 -2.28
CA LEU A 289 16.61 -11.68 -2.79
C LEU A 289 17.41 -10.87 -3.82
N GLY A 290 16.87 -9.73 -4.25
CA GLY A 290 17.47 -8.90 -5.30
C GLY A 290 17.09 -9.35 -6.71
N THR A 291 17.52 -8.58 -7.70
CA THR A 291 17.15 -8.77 -9.13
C THR A 291 18.17 -9.60 -9.91
N GLN A 292 19.31 -9.95 -9.28
CA GLN A 292 20.41 -10.70 -9.92
C GLN A 292 20.29 -12.18 -9.54
N TYR A 293 19.56 -12.95 -10.32
CA TYR A 293 19.48 -14.41 -10.19
C TYR A 293 20.41 -15.09 -11.19
N LYS A 294 20.92 -16.30 -10.84
CA LYS A 294 21.78 -17.11 -11.72
C LYS A 294 21.05 -17.69 -12.92
N SER A 295 19.84 -18.18 -12.67
CA SER A 295 19.00 -18.77 -13.70
C SER A 295 17.53 -18.67 -13.34
N LYS A 296 16.68 -18.70 -14.36
CA LYS A 296 15.23 -18.89 -14.22
C LYS A 296 14.75 -19.99 -15.14
N THR A 297 13.68 -20.65 -14.73
CA THR A 297 12.96 -21.64 -15.57
C THR A 297 11.48 -21.28 -15.56
N ILE A 298 10.89 -21.17 -16.72
CA ILE A 298 9.46 -20.90 -16.91
C ILE A 298 8.81 -22.19 -17.42
N VAL A 299 7.79 -22.67 -16.73
CA VAL A 299 6.96 -23.82 -17.14
C VAL A 299 5.52 -23.34 -17.21
N THR A 300 4.84 -23.58 -18.35
CA THR A 300 3.50 -23.05 -18.58
C THR A 300 2.56 -24.07 -19.21
N LYS A 301 1.29 -23.96 -18.86
CA LYS A 301 0.17 -24.58 -19.56
C LYS A 301 -0.60 -23.49 -20.29
N LEU A 302 -0.62 -23.55 -21.61
CA LEU A 302 -1.38 -22.60 -22.42
C LEU A 302 -2.85 -22.97 -22.48
N LEU A 303 -3.71 -21.96 -22.42
CA LEU A 303 -5.12 -22.05 -22.72
C LEU A 303 -5.37 -21.83 -24.22
N ASN A 304 -4.61 -20.90 -24.82
CA ASN A 304 -4.64 -20.63 -26.25
C ASN A 304 -3.21 -20.39 -26.75
N ASP A 305 -2.78 -21.22 -27.69
CA ASP A 305 -1.41 -21.19 -28.22
C ASP A 305 -1.17 -20.01 -29.18
N SER A 306 -2.13 -19.70 -30.02
CA SER A 306 -1.99 -18.60 -30.99
C SER A 306 -1.86 -17.25 -30.31
N LEU A 307 -2.57 -17.02 -29.23
CA LEU A 307 -2.53 -15.80 -28.42
C LEU A 307 -1.43 -15.83 -27.33
N ASN A 308 -0.67 -16.90 -27.22
CA ASN A 308 0.27 -17.11 -26.12
C ASN A 308 -0.38 -16.87 -24.73
N PHE A 309 -1.64 -17.34 -24.59
CA PHE A 309 -2.42 -17.10 -23.39
C PHE A 309 -2.30 -18.28 -22.42
N ASP A 310 -1.68 -18.03 -21.26
CA ASP A 310 -1.46 -19.07 -20.26
C ASP A 310 -2.65 -19.24 -19.31
N ALA A 311 -2.94 -20.50 -19.03
CA ALA A 311 -3.87 -20.91 -17.98
C ALA A 311 -3.19 -20.93 -16.61
N PHE A 312 -1.92 -21.35 -16.60
CA PHE A 312 -1.08 -21.53 -15.44
C PHE A 312 0.37 -21.39 -15.83
N THR A 313 1.13 -20.64 -15.06
CA THR A 313 2.59 -20.52 -15.23
C THR A 313 3.29 -20.61 -13.88
N LYS A 314 4.36 -21.41 -13.84
CA LYS A 314 5.31 -21.48 -12.74
C LYS A 314 6.65 -20.93 -13.19
N VAL A 315 7.27 -20.10 -12.37
CA VAL A 315 8.64 -19.62 -12.61
C VAL A 315 9.48 -19.93 -11.39
N ASP A 316 10.59 -20.64 -11.60
CA ASP A 316 11.59 -20.92 -10.58
C ASP A 316 12.83 -20.06 -10.82
N PHE A 317 13.40 -19.51 -9.74
CA PHE A 317 14.62 -18.70 -9.75
C PHE A 317 15.67 -19.33 -8.86
N VAL A 318 16.93 -19.34 -9.33
CA VAL A 318 18.08 -19.79 -8.57
C VAL A 318 19.01 -18.62 -8.29
N TYR A 319 19.30 -18.37 -7.03
CA TYR A 319 20.27 -17.39 -6.53
C TYR A 319 21.51 -18.10 -5.98
N ASP A 320 22.52 -17.34 -5.55
CA ASP A 320 23.74 -17.92 -4.95
C ASP A 320 23.46 -18.69 -3.65
N LYS A 321 22.54 -18.20 -2.82
CA LYS A 321 22.24 -18.74 -1.49
C LYS A 321 20.76 -18.99 -1.24
N ALA A 322 19.93 -18.84 -2.26
CA ALA A 322 18.49 -18.98 -2.13
C ALA A 322 17.86 -19.49 -3.42
N VAL A 323 16.64 -19.97 -3.31
CA VAL A 323 15.76 -20.28 -4.44
C VAL A 323 14.47 -19.50 -4.27
N ALA A 324 13.74 -19.30 -5.36
CA ALA A 324 12.40 -18.74 -5.26
C ALA A 324 11.48 -19.31 -6.33
N SER A 325 10.19 -19.33 -6.05
CA SER A 325 9.21 -19.75 -7.03
C SER A 325 7.94 -18.88 -7.01
N ILE A 326 7.35 -18.69 -8.19
CA ILE A 326 6.00 -18.18 -8.31
C ILE A 326 5.09 -19.21 -8.98
N LYS A 327 3.81 -19.22 -8.57
CA LYS A 327 2.71 -19.88 -9.27
C LYS A 327 1.64 -18.85 -9.58
N VAL A 328 1.35 -18.66 -10.86
CA VAL A 328 0.33 -17.71 -11.30
C VAL A 328 -0.68 -18.39 -12.22
N ALA A 329 -1.97 -18.10 -12.01
CA ALA A 329 -3.02 -18.70 -12.82
C ALA A 329 -4.30 -17.86 -12.83
N LYS A 330 -4.98 -17.86 -13.99
CA LYS A 330 -6.35 -17.37 -14.15
C LYS A 330 -7.35 -18.46 -14.51
N ALA A 331 -6.87 -19.65 -14.83
CA ALA A 331 -7.69 -20.83 -15.14
C ALA A 331 -7.31 -22.06 -14.30
N ALA A 332 -6.61 -21.85 -13.20
CA ALA A 332 -6.34 -22.85 -12.17
C ALA A 332 -6.37 -22.20 -10.79
N LYS A 333 -6.71 -22.96 -9.75
CA LYS A 333 -6.80 -22.46 -8.37
C LYS A 333 -5.88 -23.24 -7.45
N ALA A 334 -5.11 -22.50 -6.66
CA ALA A 334 -4.32 -23.00 -5.54
C ALA A 334 -4.49 -22.06 -4.35
N GLU A 335 -3.96 -22.43 -3.19
CA GLU A 335 -3.83 -21.53 -2.04
C GLU A 335 -2.97 -20.33 -2.43
N GLY A 336 -3.51 -19.13 -2.20
CA GLY A 336 -2.87 -17.86 -2.55
C GLY A 336 -2.01 -17.34 -1.40
N GLU A 337 -0.99 -18.08 -1.00
CA GLU A 337 -0.09 -17.81 0.11
C GLU A 337 1.26 -17.27 -0.33
N LEU A 338 1.96 -16.59 0.61
CA LEU A 338 3.36 -16.24 0.50
C LEU A 338 4.12 -16.86 1.68
N ILE A 339 5.17 -17.61 1.37
CA ILE A 339 6.05 -18.22 2.36
C ILE A 339 7.48 -17.71 2.14
N ILE A 340 8.10 -17.19 3.20
CA ILE A 340 9.49 -16.76 3.20
C ILE A 340 10.24 -17.65 4.20
N THR A 341 11.00 -18.59 3.71
CA THR A 341 11.74 -19.57 4.51
C THR A 341 13.10 -19.03 4.89
N GLY A 342 13.41 -19.09 6.18
CA GLY A 342 14.71 -18.71 6.71
C GLY A 342 15.37 -19.83 7.51
N THR A 343 16.64 -19.65 7.88
CA THR A 343 17.43 -20.66 8.60
C THR A 343 17.08 -20.81 10.09
N LYS A 344 16.27 -19.91 10.65
CA LYS A 344 15.85 -19.93 12.06
C LYS A 344 14.32 -19.97 12.25
N GLY A 345 13.56 -19.73 11.18
CA GLY A 345 12.12 -19.69 11.18
C GLY A 345 11.61 -19.27 9.82
N TYR A 346 10.34 -19.00 9.69
CA TYR A 346 9.74 -18.58 8.44
C TYR A 346 8.63 -17.55 8.65
N ILE A 347 8.30 -16.81 7.60
CA ILE A 347 7.14 -15.93 7.56
C ILE A 347 6.07 -16.58 6.70
N TYR A 348 4.86 -16.64 7.23
CA TYR A 348 3.68 -17.13 6.55
C TYR A 348 2.67 -16.00 6.39
N VAL A 349 2.24 -15.78 5.15
CA VAL A 349 1.17 -14.84 4.82
C VAL A 349 0.02 -15.62 4.19
N PRO A 350 -1.15 -15.68 4.84
CA PRO A 350 -2.26 -16.49 4.34
C PRO A 350 -2.90 -15.91 3.08
N ALA A 351 -3.68 -16.73 2.41
CA ALA A 351 -4.46 -16.34 1.24
C ALA A 351 -5.58 -15.35 1.59
N PRO A 352 -5.78 -14.33 0.74
CA PRO A 352 -4.98 -13.91 -0.40
C PRO A 352 -3.85 -12.97 0.05
N TRP A 353 -2.61 -13.46 0.04
CA TRP A 353 -1.47 -12.73 0.61
C TRP A 353 -1.26 -11.31 0.04
N TRP A 354 -1.66 -11.06 -1.19
CA TRP A 354 -1.56 -9.74 -1.85
C TRP A 354 -2.61 -8.72 -1.38
N LYS A 355 -3.49 -9.14 -0.48
CA LYS A 355 -4.51 -8.31 0.20
C LYS A 355 -4.53 -8.58 1.70
N THR A 356 -3.40 -8.98 2.26
CA THR A 356 -3.37 -9.36 3.66
C THR A 356 -3.35 -8.14 4.57
N ASP A 357 -4.00 -8.29 5.71
CA ASP A 357 -3.95 -7.40 6.86
C ASP A 357 -3.07 -7.96 7.98
N TYR A 358 -2.54 -9.18 7.82
CA TYR A 358 -1.62 -9.77 8.78
C TYR A 358 -0.63 -10.75 8.16
N PHE A 359 0.46 -11.02 8.88
CA PHE A 359 1.38 -12.10 8.62
C PHE A 359 1.87 -12.72 9.94
N GLU A 360 2.40 -13.92 9.88
CA GLU A 360 2.92 -14.65 11.02
C GLU A 360 4.41 -14.92 10.85
N VAL A 361 5.18 -14.70 11.92
CA VAL A 361 6.55 -15.20 12.05
C VAL A 361 6.46 -16.47 12.86
N ARG A 362 6.91 -17.57 12.30
CA ARG A 362 6.81 -18.91 12.87
C ARG A 362 8.18 -19.52 13.04
N PHE A 363 8.35 -20.23 14.15
CA PHE A 363 9.58 -20.90 14.55
C PHE A 363 9.32 -22.38 14.82
N GLU A 364 10.40 -23.18 14.98
CA GLU A 364 10.30 -24.58 15.40
C GLU A 364 9.59 -24.71 16.76
N ASP A 365 9.90 -23.82 17.70
CA ASP A 365 9.13 -23.68 18.94
C ASP A 365 7.89 -22.80 18.71
N PRO A 366 6.68 -23.35 18.72
CA PRO A 366 5.45 -22.60 18.47
C PRO A 366 5.17 -21.48 19.49
N THR A 367 5.76 -21.54 20.69
CA THR A 367 5.60 -20.52 21.73
C THR A 367 6.25 -19.19 21.33
N MET A 368 7.20 -19.23 20.40
CA MET A 368 7.86 -18.05 19.84
C MET A 368 7.14 -17.44 18.65
N ASN A 369 6.06 -18.06 18.18
CA ASN A 369 5.31 -17.57 17.03
C ASN A 369 4.68 -16.21 17.35
N LYS A 370 4.73 -15.31 16.35
CA LYS A 370 4.16 -13.98 16.50
C LYS A 370 3.34 -13.61 15.27
N ARG A 371 2.12 -13.15 15.51
CA ARG A 371 1.24 -12.60 14.48
C ARG A 371 1.31 -11.07 14.51
N HIS A 372 1.40 -10.46 13.34
CA HIS A 372 1.47 -9.03 13.12
C HIS A 372 0.24 -8.59 12.32
N PHE A 373 -0.60 -7.76 12.91
CA PHE A 373 -1.82 -7.24 12.28
C PHE A 373 -1.65 -5.79 11.86
N TYR A 374 -2.23 -5.45 10.71
CA TYR A 374 -2.23 -4.10 10.16
C TYR A 374 -3.54 -3.85 9.42
N GLN A 375 -4.09 -2.66 9.54
CA GLN A 375 -5.28 -2.31 8.78
C GLN A 375 -4.95 -2.22 7.28
N LEU A 376 -5.84 -2.75 6.44
CA LEU A 376 -5.77 -2.66 4.99
C LEU A 376 -7.05 -2.03 4.44
N ASP A 377 -6.96 -0.77 4.01
CA ASP A 377 -8.06 -0.07 3.36
C ASP A 377 -7.91 -0.11 1.84
N GLY A 378 -9.05 -0.19 1.13
CA GLY A 378 -9.09 -0.11 -0.33
C GLY A 378 -8.22 -1.17 -1.04
N GLU A 379 -8.00 -2.32 -0.44
CA GLU A 379 -7.15 -3.38 -0.99
C GLU A 379 -5.71 -2.94 -1.33
N GLY A 380 -5.21 -1.87 -0.72
CA GLY A 380 -3.89 -1.28 -1.00
C GLY A 380 -3.90 -0.12 -2.01
N ILE A 381 -4.95 0.04 -2.81
CA ILE A 381 -5.05 1.11 -3.84
C ILE A 381 -5.00 2.50 -3.21
N ARG A 382 -5.67 2.70 -2.07
CA ARG A 382 -5.66 3.98 -1.36
C ARG A 382 -4.25 4.41 -0.96
N TYR A 383 -3.42 3.47 -0.48
CA TYR A 383 -2.02 3.72 -0.11
C TYR A 383 -1.15 4.04 -1.33
N GLU A 384 -1.42 3.36 -2.43
CA GLU A 384 -0.76 3.59 -3.72
C GLU A 384 -1.03 5.00 -4.25
N ILE A 385 -2.30 5.46 -4.23
CA ILE A 385 -2.68 6.82 -4.62
C ILE A 385 -1.97 7.86 -3.74
N VAL A 386 -1.91 7.63 -2.42
CA VAL A 386 -1.21 8.53 -1.50
C VAL A 386 0.29 8.59 -1.80
N ALA A 387 0.92 7.43 -2.04
CA ALA A 387 2.34 7.37 -2.37
C ALA A 387 2.63 8.08 -3.69
N PHE A 388 1.79 7.88 -4.70
CA PHE A 388 1.88 8.56 -5.98
C PHE A 388 1.73 10.08 -5.84
N ALA A 389 0.70 10.53 -5.14
CA ALA A 389 0.46 11.95 -4.90
C ALA A 389 1.64 12.62 -4.15
N LYS A 390 2.24 11.92 -3.17
CA LYS A 390 3.46 12.40 -2.49
C LYS A 390 4.68 12.43 -3.42
N ALA A 391 4.82 11.45 -4.31
CA ALA A 391 5.90 11.44 -5.28
C ALA A 391 5.81 12.64 -6.24
N VAL A 392 4.61 12.96 -6.72
CA VAL A 392 4.33 14.14 -7.56
C VAL A 392 4.67 15.43 -6.82
N GLU A 393 4.20 15.59 -5.58
CA GLU A 393 4.46 16.79 -4.76
C GLU A 393 5.94 17.02 -4.51
N ASN A 394 6.67 15.96 -4.18
CA ASN A 394 8.09 16.05 -3.85
C ASN A 394 9.00 16.00 -5.08
N LYS A 395 8.45 15.78 -6.28
CA LYS A 395 9.20 15.55 -7.54
C LYS A 395 10.25 14.45 -7.39
N LYS A 396 9.91 13.40 -6.64
CA LYS A 396 10.81 12.28 -6.35
C LYS A 396 10.18 10.99 -6.86
N GLY A 397 11.03 10.05 -7.28
CA GLY A 397 10.58 8.75 -7.77
C GLY A 397 9.89 7.89 -6.71
N ASN A 398 9.39 6.76 -7.16
CA ASN A 398 8.75 5.77 -6.30
C ASN A 398 9.78 5.04 -5.42
N TYR A 399 9.62 5.11 -4.11
CA TYR A 399 10.49 4.41 -3.16
C TYR A 399 10.04 2.99 -2.85
N TYR A 400 8.80 2.64 -3.19
CA TYR A 400 8.22 1.32 -2.88
C TYR A 400 8.63 0.24 -3.88
N ILE A 401 8.77 0.62 -5.15
CA ILE A 401 9.20 -0.29 -6.21
C ILE A 401 10.35 0.41 -6.95
N SER A 402 11.54 -0.16 -6.87
CA SER A 402 12.69 0.39 -7.58
C SER A 402 12.65 0.07 -9.07
N ASP A 403 13.28 0.91 -9.88
CA ASP A 403 13.47 0.70 -11.32
C ASP A 403 14.05 -0.70 -11.65
N ALA A 404 15.00 -1.17 -10.82
CA ALA A 404 15.58 -2.50 -10.97
C ALA A 404 14.53 -3.62 -10.78
N VAL A 405 13.60 -3.47 -9.84
CA VAL A 405 12.52 -4.45 -9.61
C VAL A 405 11.55 -4.47 -10.80
N SER A 406 11.10 -3.32 -11.26
CA SER A 406 10.23 -3.22 -12.44
C SER A 406 10.88 -3.83 -13.68
N LYS A 407 12.18 -3.53 -13.94
CA LYS A 407 12.94 -4.14 -15.02
C LYS A 407 13.05 -5.66 -14.90
N ALA A 408 13.28 -6.18 -13.71
CA ALA A 408 13.37 -7.64 -13.48
C ALA A 408 12.02 -8.33 -13.76
N ILE A 409 10.89 -7.74 -13.34
CA ILE A 409 9.54 -8.22 -13.63
C ILE A 409 9.31 -8.24 -15.14
N ILE A 410 9.57 -7.11 -15.83
CA ILE A 410 9.39 -6.98 -17.27
C ILE A 410 10.25 -7.99 -18.02
N ASN A 411 11.49 -8.23 -17.58
CA ASN A 411 12.37 -9.20 -18.20
C ASN A 411 11.81 -10.63 -18.19
N VAL A 412 11.15 -11.03 -17.11
CA VAL A 412 10.48 -12.34 -17.03
C VAL A 412 9.28 -12.40 -17.97
N ILE A 413 8.44 -11.36 -17.98
CA ILE A 413 7.28 -11.26 -18.87
C ILE A 413 7.72 -11.23 -20.35
N GLN A 414 8.78 -10.51 -20.67
CA GLN A 414 9.37 -10.47 -22.01
C GLN A 414 9.89 -11.84 -22.45
N SER A 415 10.51 -12.62 -21.55
CA SER A 415 10.92 -13.99 -21.85
C SER A 415 9.69 -14.87 -22.18
N PHE A 416 8.62 -14.76 -21.40
CA PHE A 416 7.36 -15.44 -21.68
C PHE A 416 6.78 -15.03 -23.05
N SER A 417 6.75 -13.73 -23.34
CA SER A 417 6.24 -13.20 -24.63
C SER A 417 7.04 -13.73 -25.82
N LYS A 418 8.35 -13.93 -25.63
CA LYS A 418 9.24 -14.56 -26.63
C LYS A 418 9.14 -16.08 -26.69
N ARG A 419 8.22 -16.69 -25.96
CA ARG A 419 8.02 -18.15 -25.85
C ARG A 419 9.26 -18.89 -25.29
N ASP A 420 10.09 -18.23 -24.48
CA ASP A 420 11.21 -18.83 -23.76
C ASP A 420 10.70 -19.54 -22.49
N TYR A 421 10.03 -20.67 -22.68
CA TYR A 421 9.43 -21.49 -21.63
C TYR A 421 9.31 -22.96 -22.03
N THR A 422 9.18 -23.84 -21.05
CA THR A 422 8.76 -25.24 -21.25
C THR A 422 7.24 -25.32 -21.19
N ARG A 423 6.63 -25.92 -22.20
CA ARG A 423 5.18 -26.17 -22.25
C ARG A 423 4.84 -27.53 -21.67
N ILE A 424 3.72 -27.61 -20.90
CA ILE A 424 3.12 -28.86 -20.41
C ILE A 424 1.69 -29.03 -20.91
#